data_a0bb1aee3eaf7e1dc09464714afd7d91
#
_entry.id   a0bb1aee3eaf7e1dc09464714afd7d91
#
_cell.length_a   1.000
_cell.length_b   1.000
_cell.length_c   1.000
_cell.angle_alpha   90.00
_cell.angle_beta   90.00
_cell.angle_gamma   90.00
#
_symmetry.space_group_name_H-M   'P 1'
#
loop_
_entity.id
_entity.type
_entity.pdbx_description
1 polymer ?
#
loop_
_entity_poly.entity_id
_entity_poly.type
_entity_poly.pdbx_seq_one_letter_code
_entity_poly.pdbx_strand_id
1 'polypeptide(L)'
;MSTLYLVKQNNMKISDHITYAEAIHSETAKRKGIDNTPNPNQIEAMKLLAEKVFEPLREWVGGPIKVNSFFRSADLNTAIGGSKTSQHCKGQAIDIDDVYGYKTNAEMYHWIKENLSFDQMIWEFGTDTQPNWVH
;
A
#
# COMPACT_ATOMS: atom_id res chain seq x y z
N MET A 1 -10.05 1.27 -24.76
CA MET A 1 -10.49 2.05 -23.59
C MET A 1 -10.64 3.52 -24.01
N SER A 2 -11.72 4.17 -23.64
CA SER A 2 -11.94 5.57 -24.03
C SER A 2 -11.04 6.49 -23.19
N THR A 3 -10.70 7.66 -23.74
CA THR A 3 -9.95 8.69 -23.05
C THR A 3 -10.66 9.12 -21.74
N LEU A 4 -11.98 9.19 -21.76
CA LEU A 4 -12.79 9.55 -20.60
C LEU A 4 -12.63 8.52 -19.46
N TYR A 5 -12.57 7.23 -19.78
CA TYR A 5 -12.36 6.17 -18.79
C TYR A 5 -10.97 6.30 -18.13
N LEU A 6 -9.92 6.54 -18.92
CA LEU A 6 -8.57 6.75 -18.40
C LEU A 6 -8.48 7.95 -17.46
N VAL A 7 -9.14 9.06 -17.82
CA VAL A 7 -9.20 10.26 -16.97
C VAL A 7 -9.89 9.96 -15.65
N LYS A 8 -11.01 9.22 -15.67
CA LYS A 8 -11.73 8.82 -14.46
C LYS A 8 -10.88 7.94 -13.55
N GLN A 9 -10.14 6.97 -14.11
CA GLN A 9 -9.24 6.12 -13.33
C GLN A 9 -8.11 6.94 -12.70
N ASN A 10 -7.48 7.85 -13.45
CA ASN A 10 -6.38 8.67 -12.95
C ASN A 10 -6.82 9.62 -11.81
N ASN A 11 -8.10 10.00 -11.79
CA ASN A 11 -8.66 10.88 -10.75
C ASN A 11 -9.31 10.11 -9.60
N MET A 12 -9.34 8.75 -9.68
CA MET A 12 -9.95 7.93 -8.65
C MET A 12 -9.10 7.91 -7.39
N LYS A 13 -9.77 7.90 -6.24
CA LYS A 13 -9.13 7.65 -4.95
C LYS A 13 -9.42 6.23 -4.49
N ILE A 14 -8.43 5.61 -3.86
CA ILE A 14 -8.62 4.34 -3.15
C ILE A 14 -9.28 4.61 -1.80
N SER A 15 -8.85 5.68 -1.12
CA SER A 15 -9.45 6.17 0.11
C SER A 15 -9.19 7.68 0.22
N ASP A 16 -9.63 8.31 1.29
CA ASP A 16 -9.48 9.76 1.46
C ASP A 16 -8.03 10.24 1.33
N HIS A 17 -7.06 9.43 1.77
CA HIS A 17 -5.64 9.80 1.78
C HIS A 17 -4.76 8.93 0.88
N ILE A 18 -5.34 8.06 0.06
CA ILE A 18 -4.59 7.26 -0.94
C ILE A 18 -5.23 7.46 -2.31
N THR A 19 -4.48 8.06 -3.24
CA THR A 19 -4.91 8.17 -4.63
C THR A 19 -4.70 6.86 -5.36
N TYR A 20 -5.42 6.66 -6.47
CA TYR A 20 -5.19 5.52 -7.36
C TYR A 20 -3.74 5.49 -7.86
N ALA A 21 -3.20 6.64 -8.24
CA ALA A 21 -1.83 6.75 -8.72
C ALA A 21 -0.80 6.27 -7.68
N GLU A 22 -0.99 6.64 -6.42
CA GLU A 22 -0.13 6.17 -5.32
C GLU A 22 -0.26 4.66 -5.11
N ALA A 23 -1.48 4.12 -5.19
CA ALA A 23 -1.73 2.71 -4.94
C ALA A 23 -1.08 1.78 -5.97
N ILE A 24 -0.90 2.24 -7.20
CA ILE A 24 -0.30 1.46 -8.29
C ILE A 24 1.14 1.88 -8.60
N HIS A 25 1.69 2.87 -7.89
CA HIS A 25 3.02 3.40 -8.17
C HIS A 25 4.11 2.34 -7.97
N SER A 26 5.03 2.24 -8.95
CA SER A 26 6.22 1.42 -8.87
C SER A 26 7.28 1.95 -9.82
N GLU A 27 8.43 2.31 -9.28
CA GLU A 27 9.58 2.74 -10.10
C GLU A 27 10.07 1.59 -11.01
N THR A 28 10.05 0.35 -10.50
CA THR A 28 10.42 -0.83 -11.29
C THR A 28 9.48 -1.03 -12.47
N ALA A 29 8.17 -0.91 -12.25
CA ALA A 29 7.18 -1.04 -13.32
C ALA A 29 7.38 0.02 -14.40
N LYS A 30 7.63 1.27 -14.02
CA LYS A 30 7.93 2.35 -14.95
C LYS A 30 9.20 2.08 -15.76
N ARG A 31 10.28 1.73 -15.09
CA ARG A 31 11.58 1.50 -15.72
C ARG A 31 11.56 0.34 -16.70
N LYS A 32 10.84 -0.73 -16.37
CA LYS A 32 10.77 -1.95 -17.17
C LYS A 32 9.56 -2.01 -18.12
N GLY A 33 8.70 -0.99 -18.10
CA GLY A 33 7.50 -0.97 -18.93
C GLY A 33 6.49 -2.06 -18.56
N ILE A 34 6.39 -2.42 -17.29
CA ILE A 34 5.46 -3.45 -16.80
C ILE A 34 4.11 -2.82 -16.49
N ASP A 35 3.03 -3.44 -17.00
CA ASP A 35 1.67 -3.02 -16.67
C ASP A 35 1.35 -3.39 -15.21
N ASN A 36 1.00 -2.38 -14.42
CA ASN A 36 0.62 -2.54 -13.00
C ASN A 36 -0.81 -2.09 -12.77
N THR A 37 -1.72 -2.38 -13.70
CA THR A 37 -3.13 -1.99 -13.62
C THR A 37 -3.93 -3.07 -12.87
N PRO A 38 -4.61 -2.73 -11.75
CA PRO A 38 -5.46 -3.69 -11.03
C PRO A 38 -6.80 -3.89 -11.75
N ASN A 39 -7.39 -5.08 -11.55
CA ASN A 39 -8.76 -5.34 -11.97
C ASN A 39 -9.76 -4.80 -10.92
N PRO A 40 -11.08 -4.77 -11.23
CA PRO A 40 -12.08 -4.24 -10.28
C PRO A 40 -12.09 -4.94 -8.92
N ASN A 41 -11.88 -6.24 -8.86
CA ASN A 41 -11.84 -6.98 -7.58
C ASN A 41 -10.63 -6.57 -6.73
N GLN A 42 -9.49 -6.36 -7.35
CA GLN A 42 -8.27 -5.90 -6.68
C GLN A 42 -8.44 -4.47 -6.17
N ILE A 43 -9.10 -3.60 -6.94
CA ILE A 43 -9.41 -2.23 -6.51
C ILE A 43 -10.32 -2.26 -5.28
N GLU A 44 -11.36 -3.08 -5.27
CA GLU A 44 -12.27 -3.20 -4.12
C GLU A 44 -11.53 -3.73 -2.88
N ALA A 45 -10.62 -4.70 -3.05
CA ALA A 45 -9.80 -5.20 -1.95
C ALA A 45 -8.90 -4.09 -1.37
N MET A 46 -8.29 -3.28 -2.22
CA MET A 46 -7.48 -2.13 -1.77
C MET A 46 -8.32 -1.11 -1.00
N LYS A 47 -9.50 -0.78 -1.50
CA LYS A 47 -10.42 0.14 -0.82
C LYS A 47 -10.79 -0.36 0.56
N LEU A 48 -11.08 -1.65 0.69
CA LEU A 48 -11.42 -2.26 1.97
C LEU A 48 -10.25 -2.19 2.96
N LEU A 49 -9.06 -2.56 2.53
CA LEU A 49 -7.86 -2.50 3.38
C LEU A 49 -7.55 -1.06 3.80
N ALA A 50 -7.63 -0.11 2.87
CA ALA A 50 -7.38 1.28 3.17
C ALA A 50 -8.40 1.83 4.19
N GLU A 51 -9.69 1.53 4.00
CA GLU A 51 -10.75 1.98 4.92
C GLU A 51 -10.59 1.37 6.32
N LYS A 52 -10.26 0.10 6.41
CA LYS A 52 -10.20 -0.64 7.67
C LYS A 52 -8.89 -0.45 8.43
N VAL A 53 -7.79 -0.20 7.74
CA VAL A 53 -6.45 -0.14 8.34
C VAL A 53 -5.78 1.20 8.14
N PHE A 54 -5.62 1.64 6.89
CA PHE A 54 -4.82 2.83 6.58
C PHE A 54 -5.48 4.12 7.09
N GLU A 55 -6.76 4.34 6.82
CA GLU A 55 -7.40 5.58 7.22
C GLU A 55 -7.51 5.74 8.74
N PRO A 56 -7.87 4.72 9.52
CA PRO A 56 -7.80 4.83 10.99
C PRO A 56 -6.39 5.13 11.50
N LEU A 57 -5.36 4.49 10.93
CA LEU A 57 -3.98 4.77 11.27
C LEU A 57 -3.60 6.21 10.92
N ARG A 58 -3.97 6.66 9.72
CA ARG A 58 -3.68 8.01 9.23
C ARG A 58 -4.28 9.08 10.13
N GLU A 59 -5.48 8.85 10.62
CA GLU A 59 -6.15 9.75 11.57
C GLU A 59 -5.39 9.83 12.90
N TRP A 60 -4.99 8.68 13.44
CA TRP A 60 -4.20 8.64 14.66
C TRP A 60 -2.83 9.31 14.50
N VAL A 61 -2.16 9.08 13.38
CA VAL A 61 -0.84 9.66 13.08
C VAL A 61 -0.92 11.19 13.01
N GLY A 62 -2.01 11.73 12.49
CA GLY A 62 -2.23 13.17 12.40
C GLY A 62 -1.49 13.86 11.26
N GLY A 63 -0.93 13.12 10.32
CA GLY A 63 -0.21 13.65 9.18
C GLY A 63 0.09 12.58 8.13
N PRO A 64 0.71 12.94 6.99
CA PRO A 64 0.97 12.00 5.90
C PRO A 64 1.80 10.79 6.32
N ILE A 65 1.48 9.65 5.71
CA ILE A 65 2.24 8.40 5.81
C ILE A 65 2.63 8.01 4.40
N LYS A 66 3.89 7.63 4.20
CA LYS A 66 4.34 7.16 2.89
C LYS A 66 3.84 5.75 2.64
N VAL A 67 3.24 5.55 1.46
CA VAL A 67 2.92 4.22 0.95
C VAL A 67 4.04 3.78 0.02
N ASN A 68 4.83 2.80 0.45
CA ASN A 68 5.95 2.28 -0.34
C ASN A 68 5.48 1.34 -1.44
N SER A 69 4.47 0.51 -1.15
CA SER A 69 3.90 -0.45 -2.09
C SER A 69 2.49 -0.80 -1.64
N PHE A 70 1.56 -0.82 -2.57
CA PHE A 70 0.20 -1.29 -2.30
C PHE A 70 -0.15 -2.41 -3.27
N PHE A 71 -0.54 -2.10 -4.50
CA PHE A 71 -0.82 -3.12 -5.50
C PHE A 71 0.41 -3.47 -6.33
N ARG A 72 0.61 -4.77 -6.59
CA ARG A 72 1.59 -5.29 -7.54
C ARG A 72 0.93 -6.29 -8.47
N SER A 73 1.04 -6.08 -9.79
CA SER A 73 0.63 -7.08 -10.76
C SER A 73 1.50 -8.34 -10.64
N ALA A 74 1.03 -9.46 -11.16
CA ALA A 74 1.80 -10.70 -11.16
C ALA A 74 3.16 -10.54 -11.84
N ASP A 75 3.18 -9.83 -12.97
CA ASP A 75 4.43 -9.57 -13.73
C ASP A 75 5.40 -8.71 -12.95
N LEU A 76 4.91 -7.65 -12.29
CA LEU A 76 5.75 -6.80 -11.44
C LEU A 76 6.29 -7.60 -10.25
N ASN A 77 5.45 -8.39 -9.61
CA ASN A 77 5.84 -9.20 -8.46
C ASN A 77 6.95 -10.19 -8.84
N THR A 78 6.85 -10.82 -10.01
CA THR A 78 7.90 -11.69 -10.54
C THR A 78 9.20 -10.92 -10.78
N ALA A 79 9.10 -9.72 -11.39
CA ALA A 79 10.27 -8.90 -11.72
C ALA A 79 11.06 -8.46 -10.48
N ILE A 80 10.41 -8.25 -9.35
CA ILE A 80 11.07 -7.85 -8.09
C ILE A 80 11.41 -9.03 -7.18
N GLY A 81 11.13 -10.27 -7.61
CA GLY A 81 11.42 -11.47 -6.82
C GLY A 81 10.48 -11.71 -5.66
N GLY A 82 9.25 -11.21 -5.74
CA GLY A 82 8.26 -11.41 -4.68
C GLY A 82 7.70 -12.83 -4.64
N SER A 83 7.10 -13.19 -3.51
CA SER A 83 6.45 -14.49 -3.32
C SER A 83 5.30 -14.66 -4.30
N LYS A 84 5.15 -15.87 -4.86
CA LYS A 84 4.04 -16.22 -5.76
C LYS A 84 2.67 -16.08 -5.08
N THR A 85 2.64 -16.12 -3.74
CA THR A 85 1.42 -15.99 -2.95
C THR A 85 1.29 -14.61 -2.30
N SER A 86 2.04 -13.61 -2.79
CA SER A 86 2.01 -12.26 -2.23
C SER A 86 0.61 -11.66 -2.21
N GLN A 87 0.18 -11.17 -1.06
CA GLN A 87 -1.10 -10.49 -0.90
C GLN A 87 -1.13 -9.12 -1.60
N HIS A 88 0.02 -8.52 -1.91
CA HIS A 88 0.08 -7.31 -2.75
C HIS A 88 -0.55 -7.55 -4.12
N CYS A 89 -0.44 -8.76 -4.67
CA CYS A 89 -1.04 -9.13 -5.96
C CYS A 89 -2.56 -9.22 -5.92
N LYS A 90 -3.14 -9.28 -4.73
CA LYS A 90 -4.60 -9.33 -4.52
C LYS A 90 -5.16 -7.99 -4.07
N GLY A 91 -4.32 -6.97 -3.89
CA GLY A 91 -4.71 -5.70 -3.28
C GLY A 91 -4.98 -5.81 -1.78
N GLN A 92 -4.42 -6.81 -1.11
CA GLN A 92 -4.67 -7.13 0.30
C GLN A 92 -3.47 -6.89 1.21
N ALA A 93 -2.44 -6.21 0.73
CA ALA A 93 -1.28 -5.84 1.53
C ALA A 93 -0.83 -4.42 1.18
N ILE A 94 -0.31 -3.73 2.16
CA ILE A 94 0.23 -2.38 2.02
C ILE A 94 1.52 -2.26 2.84
N ASP A 95 2.54 -1.63 2.27
CA ASP A 95 3.79 -1.30 2.96
C ASP A 95 3.83 0.20 3.21
N ILE A 96 3.99 0.59 4.46
CA ILE A 96 4.01 1.99 4.90
C ILE A 96 5.31 2.35 5.60
N ASP A 97 5.66 3.63 5.56
CA ASP A 97 6.92 4.14 6.11
C ASP A 97 6.75 5.55 6.67
N ASP A 98 7.54 5.87 7.68
CA ASP A 98 7.47 7.09 8.49
C ASP A 98 8.29 8.27 7.96
N VAL A 99 8.57 8.31 6.66
CA VAL A 99 9.47 9.32 6.07
C VAL A 99 9.08 10.77 6.35
N TYR A 100 7.82 11.03 6.70
CA TYR A 100 7.34 12.38 7.00
C TYR A 100 7.45 12.75 8.49
N GLY A 101 7.82 11.80 9.35
CA GLY A 101 8.22 12.08 10.73
C GLY A 101 7.13 12.37 11.75
N TYR A 102 5.84 12.09 11.46
CA TYR A 102 4.75 12.33 12.43
C TYR A 102 4.70 11.28 13.53
N LYS A 103 4.90 10.01 13.17
CA LYS A 103 5.02 8.87 14.08
C LYS A 103 6.08 7.94 13.51
N THR A 104 6.79 7.23 14.38
CA THR A 104 7.80 6.27 13.92
C THR A 104 7.16 4.99 13.41
N ASN A 105 7.89 4.22 12.60
CA ASN A 105 7.42 2.91 12.14
C ASN A 105 7.09 1.99 13.32
N ALA A 106 7.90 2.00 14.38
CA ALA A 106 7.62 1.22 15.58
C ALA A 106 6.31 1.65 16.25
N GLU A 107 6.08 2.95 16.38
CA GLU A 107 4.83 3.48 16.94
C GLU A 107 3.61 3.06 16.11
N MET A 108 3.72 3.15 14.78
CA MET A 108 2.63 2.72 13.87
C MET A 108 2.37 1.22 13.99
N TYR A 109 3.43 0.40 14.02
CA TYR A 109 3.33 -1.05 14.19
C TYR A 109 2.57 -1.40 15.47
N HIS A 110 2.96 -0.83 16.60
CA HIS A 110 2.34 -1.12 17.89
C HIS A 110 0.89 -0.62 17.97
N TRP A 111 0.60 0.55 17.39
CA TRP A 111 -0.77 1.07 17.38
C TRP A 111 -1.72 0.17 16.56
N ILE A 112 -1.28 -0.29 15.39
CA ILE A 112 -2.06 -1.22 14.56
C ILE A 112 -2.32 -2.51 15.32
N LYS A 113 -1.28 -3.07 15.94
CA LYS A 113 -1.37 -4.32 16.70
C LYS A 113 -2.40 -4.22 17.82
N GLU A 114 -2.46 -3.10 18.51
CA GLU A 114 -3.35 -2.91 19.65
C GLU A 114 -4.77 -2.48 19.29
N ASN A 115 -4.98 -1.83 18.14
CA ASN A 115 -6.23 -1.14 17.84
C ASN A 115 -6.98 -1.68 16.62
N LEU A 116 -6.34 -2.41 15.72
CA LEU A 116 -6.94 -2.83 14.46
C LEU A 116 -6.91 -4.36 14.30
N SER A 117 -7.85 -4.86 13.50
CA SER A 117 -7.88 -6.26 13.07
C SER A 117 -7.11 -6.43 11.76
N PHE A 118 -6.28 -7.46 11.68
CA PHE A 118 -5.49 -7.77 10.49
C PHE A 118 -5.17 -9.26 10.47
N ASP A 119 -4.87 -9.80 9.28
CA ASP A 119 -4.47 -11.20 9.14
C ASP A 119 -2.98 -11.37 9.40
N GLN A 120 -2.16 -10.42 8.92
CA GLN A 120 -0.71 -10.45 9.07
C GLN A 120 -0.16 -9.04 9.15
N MET A 121 0.84 -8.85 10.00
CA MET A 121 1.61 -7.62 10.07
C MET A 121 3.08 -7.96 10.28
N ILE A 122 3.98 -7.34 9.50
CA ILE A 122 5.40 -7.66 9.51
C ILE A 122 6.22 -6.44 9.86
N TRP A 123 7.13 -6.63 10.82
CA TRP A 123 8.21 -5.71 11.16
C TRP A 123 9.35 -5.95 10.17
N GLU A 124 9.43 -5.08 9.14
CA GLU A 124 10.35 -5.32 8.03
C GLU A 124 11.73 -4.75 8.29
N PHE A 125 12.73 -5.62 8.38
CA PHE A 125 14.15 -5.25 8.55
C PHE A 125 14.36 -4.30 9.73
N GLY A 126 15.43 -3.47 9.66
CA GLY A 126 15.70 -2.49 10.70
C GLY A 126 16.34 -3.09 11.94
N THR A 127 16.00 -2.52 13.10
CA THR A 127 16.55 -2.94 14.42
C THR A 127 15.45 -3.53 15.30
N ASP A 128 15.82 -4.00 16.48
CA ASP A 128 14.85 -4.52 17.46
C ASP A 128 13.87 -3.47 17.96
N THR A 129 14.19 -2.18 17.79
CA THR A 129 13.36 -1.07 18.27
C THR A 129 12.68 -0.28 17.16
N GLN A 130 13.14 -0.39 15.92
CA GLN A 130 12.61 0.37 14.80
C GLN A 130 12.71 -0.42 13.49
N PRO A 131 11.58 -0.77 12.84
CA PRO A 131 11.62 -1.39 11.51
C PRO A 131 11.93 -0.36 10.42
N ASN A 132 12.41 -0.82 9.27
CA ASN A 132 12.59 0.04 8.09
C ASN A 132 11.25 0.46 7.49
N TRP A 133 10.27 -0.44 7.53
CA TRP A 133 8.87 -0.12 7.17
C TRP A 133 7.93 -1.16 7.81
N VAL A 134 6.63 -0.87 7.72
CA VAL A 134 5.59 -1.79 8.24
C VAL A 134 4.81 -2.37 7.06
N HIS A 135 4.74 -3.69 7.01
CA HIS A 135 3.97 -4.45 6.02
C HIS A 135 2.61 -4.82 6.55
#